data_41dc5acec9002f2402a0375f4d787803
#
_entry.id   41dc5acec9002f2402a0375f4d787803
#
_cell.length_a   1.000
_cell.length_b   1.000
_cell.length_c   1.000
_cell.angle_alpha   90.00
_cell.angle_beta   90.00
_cell.angle_gamma   90.00
#
_symmetry.space_group_name_H-M   'P 1'
#
loop_
_entity.id
_entity.type
_entity.pdbx_description
1 polymer ?
#
loop_
_entity_poly.entity_id
_entity_poly.type
_entity_poly.pdbx_seq_one_letter_code
_entity_poly.pdbx_strand_id
1 'polypeptide(L)'
;MIALRDYQHELLDGIHQSMANDNKRIMVQSPAGSGKTVTMSELVRRANEKNNRVLTVVHRNELVSQISKTFSANNVNWNLSQVGMVQTISNRVKKGNVVEPRIIVIDEAHHALSKTYRNIINAFPNAYVIGFTATPCRLNGQGFTDLFDDIVLGKTVKWLIDNKRLAPYKYLSIDLINHEKLKHQRGEYSQKSISEAFDKKIYGDVLKNYEQHAKGLKTIIYAYNVESSKRVAEKFKQKGYKAYHLDGKAKTQERLEVVEKFRNGEIDILTNAELFGEGFDIPDCHCVILLRPTESLSLFIQQTMRAMRYQPNKKAIIIDLVNNWSIHELPDSDRDWLKYFEGKPPREKSEVHVKECPECLNVIFSNQKQCPTCGHDFTTETKETAYAVEDVELEEITEENIIRLQFKKPSECKSMKELYELAESLNYKPGWAYYQGKILGLIN
;
A
#
# COMPACT_ATOMS: atom_id res chain seq x y z
N MET A 1 -1.90 -30.56 -7.53
CA MET A 1 -2.79 -29.47 -7.97
C MET A 1 -3.21 -28.66 -6.78
N ILE A 2 -3.13 -27.35 -6.84
CA ILE A 2 -3.49 -26.45 -5.73
C ILE A 2 -5.01 -26.23 -5.76
N ALA A 3 -5.70 -26.49 -4.66
CA ALA A 3 -7.13 -26.22 -4.56
C ALA A 3 -7.38 -24.72 -4.50
N LEU A 4 -8.21 -24.21 -5.41
CA LEU A 4 -8.65 -22.83 -5.39
C LEU A 4 -9.73 -22.60 -4.33
N ARG A 5 -9.82 -21.39 -3.86
CA ARG A 5 -10.90 -20.89 -3.01
C ARG A 5 -12.03 -20.33 -3.89
N ASP A 6 -13.25 -20.27 -3.38
CA ASP A 6 -14.42 -19.83 -4.15
C ASP A 6 -14.24 -18.47 -4.82
N TYR A 7 -13.71 -17.49 -4.11
CA TYR A 7 -13.46 -16.16 -4.66
C TYR A 7 -12.39 -16.12 -5.76
N GLN A 8 -11.49 -17.11 -5.82
CA GLN A 8 -10.51 -17.25 -6.90
C GLN A 8 -11.17 -17.86 -8.15
N HIS A 9 -12.14 -18.77 -7.96
CA HIS A 9 -12.98 -19.24 -9.05
C HIS A 9 -13.81 -18.10 -9.64
N GLU A 10 -14.50 -17.33 -8.81
CA GLU A 10 -15.26 -16.14 -9.24
C GLU A 10 -14.40 -15.18 -10.06
N LEU A 11 -13.15 -14.96 -9.65
CA LEU A 11 -12.23 -14.07 -10.35
C LEU A 11 -11.85 -14.62 -11.74
N LEU A 12 -11.63 -15.94 -11.86
CA LEU A 12 -11.36 -16.59 -13.12
C LEU A 12 -12.61 -16.59 -14.05
N ASP A 13 -13.79 -16.77 -13.49
CA ASP A 13 -15.04 -16.71 -14.23
C ASP A 13 -15.29 -15.29 -14.75
N GLY A 14 -15.00 -14.26 -13.95
CA GLY A 14 -15.02 -12.85 -14.38
C GLY A 14 -14.09 -12.58 -15.56
N ILE A 15 -12.86 -13.13 -15.53
CA ILE A 15 -11.92 -13.02 -16.65
C ILE A 15 -12.50 -13.69 -17.90
N HIS A 16 -13.06 -14.91 -17.78
CA HIS A 16 -13.69 -15.61 -18.90
C HIS A 16 -14.88 -14.85 -19.47
N GLN A 17 -15.71 -14.27 -18.61
CA GLN A 17 -16.85 -13.46 -19.03
C GLN A 17 -16.40 -12.20 -19.77
N SER A 18 -15.39 -11.52 -19.29
CA SER A 18 -14.81 -10.36 -19.97
C SER A 18 -14.25 -10.73 -21.34
N MET A 19 -13.55 -11.89 -21.45
CA MET A 19 -13.07 -12.39 -22.74
C MET A 19 -14.23 -12.75 -23.70
N ALA A 20 -15.35 -13.29 -23.18
CA ALA A 20 -16.54 -13.60 -23.96
C ALA A 20 -17.25 -12.34 -24.50
N ASN A 21 -17.04 -11.19 -23.87
CA ASN A 21 -17.48 -9.86 -24.29
C ASN A 21 -16.47 -9.19 -25.26
N ASP A 22 -15.59 -9.97 -25.91
CA ASP A 22 -14.57 -9.53 -26.87
C ASP A 22 -13.45 -8.63 -26.28
N ASN A 23 -13.35 -8.49 -24.96
CA ASN A 23 -12.24 -7.79 -24.33
C ASN A 23 -10.96 -8.63 -24.44
N LYS A 24 -9.93 -8.08 -25.06
CA LYS A 24 -8.66 -8.76 -25.25
C LYS A 24 -7.61 -8.42 -24.17
N ARG A 25 -7.74 -7.26 -23.56
CA ARG A 25 -6.78 -6.74 -22.56
C ARG A 25 -7.52 -6.45 -21.26
N ILE A 26 -7.37 -7.35 -20.30
CA ILE A 26 -8.17 -7.35 -19.07
C ILE A 26 -7.23 -7.10 -17.89
N MET A 27 -7.52 -6.08 -17.09
CA MET A 27 -6.89 -5.90 -15.82
C MET A 27 -7.65 -6.68 -14.75
N VAL A 28 -6.93 -7.28 -13.81
CA VAL A 28 -7.51 -8.06 -12.71
C VAL A 28 -7.02 -7.47 -11.40
N GLN A 29 -7.91 -6.84 -10.66
CA GLN A 29 -7.63 -6.36 -9.32
C GLN A 29 -7.76 -7.52 -8.33
N SER A 30 -6.71 -7.80 -7.58
CA SER A 30 -6.68 -8.86 -6.56
C SER A 30 -5.79 -8.41 -5.41
N PRO A 31 -6.33 -8.19 -4.19
CA PRO A 31 -5.58 -7.63 -3.08
C PRO A 31 -4.29 -8.39 -2.77
N ALA A 32 -3.29 -7.71 -2.22
CA ALA A 32 -2.06 -8.36 -1.77
C ALA A 32 -2.40 -9.44 -0.70
N GLY A 33 -1.78 -10.61 -0.79
CA GLY A 33 -2.06 -11.71 0.12
C GLY A 33 -3.32 -12.54 -0.20
N SER A 34 -4.13 -12.18 -1.20
CA SER A 34 -5.31 -12.95 -1.62
C SER A 34 -5.01 -14.24 -2.39
N GLY A 35 -3.73 -14.53 -2.67
CA GLY A 35 -3.34 -15.69 -3.46
C GLY A 35 -3.30 -15.43 -4.97
N LYS A 36 -3.04 -14.22 -5.39
CA LYS A 36 -2.90 -13.77 -6.79
C LYS A 36 -2.10 -14.75 -7.66
N THR A 37 -0.91 -15.18 -7.20
CA THR A 37 -0.05 -16.11 -7.94
C THR A 37 -0.70 -17.48 -8.15
N VAL A 38 -1.50 -17.95 -7.20
CA VAL A 38 -2.25 -19.22 -7.32
C VAL A 38 -3.34 -19.07 -8.40
N THR A 39 -4.07 -17.96 -8.40
CA THR A 39 -5.09 -17.67 -9.43
C THR A 39 -4.44 -17.57 -10.83
N MET A 40 -3.28 -16.89 -10.93
CA MET A 40 -2.50 -16.83 -12.18
C MET A 40 -2.08 -18.22 -12.65
N SER A 41 -1.58 -19.07 -11.73
CA SER A 41 -1.13 -20.43 -12.09
C SER A 41 -2.28 -21.28 -12.64
N GLU A 42 -3.48 -21.14 -12.08
CA GLU A 42 -4.65 -21.87 -12.54
C GLU A 42 -5.15 -21.35 -13.89
N LEU A 43 -5.14 -20.03 -14.12
CA LEU A 43 -5.42 -19.45 -15.42
C LEU A 43 -4.50 -20.04 -16.51
N VAL A 44 -3.19 -20.09 -16.22
CA VAL A 44 -2.20 -20.63 -17.15
C VAL A 44 -2.40 -22.12 -17.37
N ARG A 45 -2.66 -22.90 -16.31
CA ARG A 45 -2.93 -24.33 -16.42
C ARG A 45 -4.15 -24.62 -17.31
N ARG A 46 -5.29 -23.92 -17.08
CA ARG A 46 -6.50 -24.06 -17.90
C ARG A 46 -6.25 -23.66 -19.36
N ALA A 47 -5.43 -22.64 -19.60
CA ALA A 47 -5.05 -22.25 -20.95
C ALA A 47 -4.22 -23.34 -21.64
N ASN A 48 -3.26 -23.94 -20.94
CA ASN A 48 -2.45 -25.03 -21.46
C ASN A 48 -3.27 -26.31 -21.77
N GLU A 49 -4.31 -26.61 -21.00
CA GLU A 49 -5.22 -27.73 -21.30
C GLU A 49 -5.93 -27.57 -22.64
N LYS A 50 -6.13 -26.32 -23.06
CA LYS A 50 -6.68 -25.97 -24.38
C LYS A 50 -5.57 -25.78 -25.44
N ASN A 51 -4.36 -26.27 -25.16
CA ASN A 51 -3.17 -26.14 -26.02
C ASN A 51 -2.75 -24.69 -26.34
N ASN A 52 -3.11 -23.73 -25.49
CA ASN A 52 -2.70 -22.34 -25.64
C ASN A 52 -1.33 -22.09 -25.01
N ARG A 53 -0.44 -21.39 -25.75
CA ARG A 53 0.83 -20.91 -25.22
C ARG A 53 0.63 -19.67 -24.36
N VAL A 54 1.33 -19.63 -23.22
CA VAL A 54 1.25 -18.51 -22.26
C VAL A 54 2.63 -17.96 -21.98
N LEU A 55 2.74 -16.64 -22.08
CA LEU A 55 3.91 -15.86 -21.66
C LEU A 55 3.57 -15.09 -20.37
N THR A 56 4.22 -15.42 -19.26
CA THR A 56 4.09 -14.67 -18.01
C THR A 56 5.24 -13.70 -17.83
N VAL A 57 4.93 -12.43 -17.65
CA VAL A 57 5.90 -11.34 -17.53
C VAL A 57 5.84 -10.77 -16.12
N VAL A 58 7.00 -10.68 -15.47
CA VAL A 58 7.15 -10.17 -14.12
C VAL A 58 8.09 -8.99 -14.05
N HIS A 59 7.94 -8.16 -13.05
CA HIS A 59 8.73 -6.94 -12.90
C HIS A 59 10.16 -7.21 -12.39
N ARG A 60 10.36 -8.23 -11.54
CA ARG A 60 11.66 -8.55 -10.91
C ARG A 60 12.05 -10.00 -11.14
N ASN A 61 13.38 -10.24 -11.15
CA ASN A 61 13.92 -11.56 -11.41
C ASN A 61 13.62 -12.57 -10.29
N GLU A 62 13.55 -12.10 -9.04
CA GLU A 62 13.21 -12.94 -7.87
C GLU A 62 11.81 -13.56 -8.01
N LEU A 63 10.87 -12.82 -8.63
CA LEU A 63 9.52 -13.32 -8.89
C LEU A 63 9.48 -14.44 -9.91
N VAL A 64 10.43 -14.49 -10.85
CA VAL A 64 10.49 -15.57 -11.85
C VAL A 64 10.56 -16.92 -11.16
N SER A 65 11.46 -17.09 -10.18
CA SER A 65 11.63 -18.35 -9.47
C SER A 65 10.41 -18.69 -8.57
N GLN A 66 9.83 -17.68 -7.92
CA GLN A 66 8.67 -17.86 -7.05
C GLN A 66 7.42 -18.29 -7.84
N ILE A 67 7.13 -17.57 -8.94
CA ILE A 67 6.00 -17.90 -9.81
C ILE A 67 6.20 -19.27 -10.45
N SER A 68 7.43 -19.57 -10.90
CA SER A 68 7.75 -20.87 -11.50
C SER A 68 7.54 -22.02 -10.51
N LYS A 69 7.89 -21.86 -9.22
CA LYS A 69 7.60 -22.85 -8.18
C LYS A 69 6.10 -23.09 -8.02
N THR A 70 5.30 -22.02 -7.97
CA THR A 70 3.84 -22.13 -7.87
C THR A 70 3.23 -22.75 -9.11
N PHE A 71 3.71 -22.41 -10.31
CA PHE A 71 3.26 -22.99 -11.56
C PHE A 71 3.56 -24.49 -11.63
N SER A 72 4.77 -24.90 -11.24
CA SER A 72 5.13 -26.31 -11.16
C SER A 72 4.27 -27.08 -10.16
N ALA A 73 4.03 -26.50 -8.98
CA ALA A 73 3.16 -27.11 -7.97
C ALA A 73 1.70 -27.25 -8.44
N ASN A 74 1.27 -26.42 -9.40
CA ASN A 74 -0.07 -26.49 -10.01
C ASN A 74 -0.08 -27.21 -11.35
N ASN A 75 0.95 -27.96 -11.72
CA ASN A 75 1.04 -28.75 -12.94
C ASN A 75 0.88 -27.94 -14.25
N VAL A 76 1.43 -26.72 -14.29
CA VAL A 76 1.50 -25.92 -15.51
C VAL A 76 2.41 -26.61 -16.52
N ASN A 77 1.99 -26.67 -17.79
CA ASN A 77 2.78 -27.29 -18.87
C ASN A 77 3.88 -26.35 -19.37
N TRP A 78 5.13 -26.64 -19.01
CA TRP A 78 6.29 -25.82 -19.39
C TRP A 78 6.63 -25.83 -20.89
N ASN A 79 6.14 -26.79 -21.68
CA ASN A 79 6.28 -26.78 -23.14
C ASN A 79 5.39 -25.71 -23.78
N LEU A 80 4.36 -25.26 -23.08
CA LEU A 80 3.42 -24.23 -23.52
C LEU A 80 3.53 -22.93 -22.72
N SER A 81 4.39 -22.88 -21.68
CA SER A 81 4.44 -21.73 -20.79
C SER A 81 5.87 -21.23 -20.61
N GLN A 82 6.01 -19.92 -20.55
CA GLN A 82 7.27 -19.25 -20.25
C GLN A 82 7.03 -18.17 -19.18
N VAL A 83 7.94 -18.08 -18.20
CA VAL A 83 7.98 -17.01 -17.21
C VAL A 83 9.28 -16.24 -17.36
N GLY A 84 9.23 -14.93 -17.35
CA GLY A 84 10.45 -14.15 -17.46
C GLY A 84 10.30 -12.69 -16.99
N MET A 85 11.45 -12.11 -16.63
CA MET A 85 11.52 -10.70 -16.27
C MET A 85 11.28 -9.80 -17.49
N VAL A 86 10.56 -8.72 -17.34
CA VAL A 86 10.14 -7.83 -18.42
C VAL A 86 11.29 -7.36 -19.31
N GLN A 87 12.44 -6.98 -18.76
CA GLN A 87 13.61 -6.56 -19.56
C GLN A 87 14.17 -7.70 -20.39
N THR A 88 14.25 -8.90 -19.81
CA THR A 88 14.74 -10.11 -20.49
C THR A 88 13.81 -10.49 -21.63
N ILE A 89 12.51 -10.52 -21.38
CA ILE A 89 11.48 -10.83 -22.38
C ILE A 89 11.49 -9.78 -23.50
N SER A 90 11.50 -8.48 -23.16
CA SER A 90 11.56 -7.40 -24.16
C SER A 90 12.77 -7.52 -25.09
N ASN A 91 13.95 -7.90 -24.56
CA ASN A 91 15.14 -8.11 -25.37
C ASN A 91 15.04 -9.36 -26.27
N ARG A 92 14.38 -10.44 -25.78
CA ARG A 92 14.14 -11.65 -26.59
C ARG A 92 13.13 -11.38 -27.70
N VAL A 93 12.08 -10.61 -27.42
CA VAL A 93 11.09 -10.18 -28.41
C VAL A 93 11.76 -9.41 -29.55
N LYS A 94 12.62 -8.43 -29.24
CA LYS A 94 13.38 -7.67 -30.25
C LYS A 94 14.26 -8.54 -31.15
N LYS A 95 14.72 -9.69 -30.63
CA LYS A 95 15.55 -10.65 -31.34
C LYS A 95 14.74 -11.74 -32.07
N GLY A 96 13.40 -11.70 -31.98
CA GLY A 96 12.55 -12.75 -32.55
C GLY A 96 12.61 -14.10 -31.80
N ASN A 97 13.14 -14.12 -30.58
CA ASN A 97 13.40 -15.34 -29.80
C ASN A 97 12.30 -15.63 -28.77
N VAL A 98 11.06 -15.25 -29.03
CA VAL A 98 9.88 -15.58 -28.22
C VAL A 98 8.86 -16.22 -29.14
N VAL A 99 8.43 -17.43 -28.81
CA VAL A 99 7.34 -18.10 -29.54
C VAL A 99 6.04 -17.34 -29.27
N GLU A 100 5.27 -17.06 -30.31
CA GLU A 100 4.02 -16.30 -30.20
C GLU A 100 3.10 -16.90 -29.15
N PRO A 101 2.76 -16.14 -28.09
CA PRO A 101 1.82 -16.59 -27.06
C PRO A 101 0.37 -16.30 -27.50
N ARG A 102 -0.56 -17.15 -27.07
CA ARG A 102 -1.99 -16.86 -27.16
C ARG A 102 -2.43 -15.94 -26.02
N ILE A 103 -1.76 -16.04 -24.86
CA ILE A 103 -2.07 -15.25 -23.66
C ILE A 103 -0.77 -14.70 -23.10
N ILE A 104 -0.77 -13.43 -22.75
CA ILE A 104 0.28 -12.75 -21.97
C ILE A 104 -0.30 -12.48 -20.59
N VAL A 105 0.31 -13.03 -19.54
CA VAL A 105 -0.04 -12.75 -18.14
C VAL A 105 1.00 -11.77 -17.59
N ILE A 106 0.55 -10.69 -16.97
CA ILE A 106 1.42 -9.66 -16.39
C ILE A 106 1.17 -9.62 -14.88
N ASP A 107 2.21 -9.81 -14.09
CA ASP A 107 2.15 -9.53 -12.65
C ASP A 107 2.54 -8.07 -12.39
N GLU A 108 1.92 -7.46 -11.38
CA GLU A 108 1.99 -6.03 -11.06
C GLU A 108 1.68 -5.13 -12.27
N ALA A 109 0.50 -5.37 -12.86
CA ALA A 109 0.07 -4.75 -14.11
C ALA A 109 -0.09 -3.22 -14.07
N HIS A 110 -0.03 -2.59 -12.89
CA HIS A 110 0.06 -1.13 -12.77
C HIS A 110 1.33 -0.56 -13.41
N HIS A 111 2.35 -1.41 -13.68
CA HIS A 111 3.53 -1.06 -14.48
C HIS A 111 3.37 -1.26 -15.99
N ALA A 112 2.27 -1.89 -16.44
CA ALA A 112 2.10 -2.32 -17.84
C ALA A 112 2.11 -1.16 -18.86
N LEU A 113 1.83 0.06 -18.42
CA LEU A 113 1.87 1.24 -19.30
C LEU A 113 3.28 1.70 -19.65
N SER A 114 4.32 1.15 -19.02
CA SER A 114 5.71 1.50 -19.35
C SER A 114 6.10 1.01 -20.75
N LYS A 115 7.02 1.73 -21.39
CA LYS A 115 7.48 1.44 -22.76
C LYS A 115 7.93 -0.03 -22.95
N THR A 116 8.56 -0.61 -21.94
CA THR A 116 9.08 -1.99 -22.01
C THR A 116 7.95 -3.02 -22.08
N TYR A 117 6.89 -2.85 -21.28
CA TYR A 117 5.72 -3.72 -21.36
C TYR A 117 4.92 -3.50 -22.64
N ARG A 118 4.71 -2.25 -23.05
CA ARG A 118 4.03 -1.94 -24.32
C ARG A 118 4.75 -2.57 -25.52
N ASN A 119 6.09 -2.61 -25.54
CA ASN A 119 6.85 -3.27 -26.60
C ASN A 119 6.54 -4.77 -26.68
N ILE A 120 6.41 -5.45 -25.54
CA ILE A 120 6.06 -6.88 -25.52
C ILE A 120 4.62 -7.09 -26.01
N ILE A 121 3.68 -6.31 -25.49
CA ILE A 121 2.25 -6.41 -25.86
C ILE A 121 2.05 -6.15 -27.36
N ASN A 122 2.67 -5.10 -27.88
CA ASN A 122 2.52 -4.70 -29.29
C ASN A 122 3.18 -5.68 -30.25
N ALA A 123 4.15 -6.48 -29.79
CA ALA A 123 4.76 -7.52 -30.61
C ALA A 123 3.83 -8.71 -30.88
N PHE A 124 2.78 -8.87 -30.04
CA PHE A 124 1.81 -9.96 -30.14
C PHE A 124 0.36 -9.43 -30.12
N PRO A 125 -0.07 -8.75 -31.19
CA PRO A 125 -1.35 -8.04 -31.23
C PRO A 125 -2.57 -8.96 -31.12
N ASN A 126 -2.41 -10.25 -31.43
CA ASN A 126 -3.46 -11.25 -31.34
C ASN A 126 -3.56 -11.94 -29.98
N ALA A 127 -2.61 -11.71 -29.09
CA ALA A 127 -2.60 -12.30 -27.76
C ALA A 127 -3.61 -11.59 -26.83
N TYR A 128 -4.29 -12.37 -26.02
CA TYR A 128 -5.00 -11.83 -24.87
C TYR A 128 -3.96 -11.35 -23.82
N VAL A 129 -4.24 -10.22 -23.18
CA VAL A 129 -3.37 -9.67 -22.11
C VAL A 129 -4.17 -9.66 -20.81
N ILE A 130 -3.73 -10.45 -19.84
CA ILE A 130 -4.37 -10.53 -18.51
C ILE A 130 -3.38 -9.97 -17.49
N GLY A 131 -3.67 -8.76 -17.00
CA GLY A 131 -2.78 -8.03 -16.10
C GLY A 131 -3.26 -8.07 -14.65
N PHE A 132 -2.54 -8.73 -13.75
CA PHE A 132 -2.87 -8.79 -12.34
C PHE A 132 -2.21 -7.65 -11.54
N THR A 133 -2.95 -7.00 -10.67
CA THR A 133 -2.44 -6.01 -9.72
C THR A 133 -3.24 -6.00 -8.42
N ALA A 134 -2.62 -5.64 -7.31
CA ALA A 134 -3.35 -5.38 -6.08
C ALA A 134 -3.98 -3.98 -6.08
N THR A 135 -3.34 -3.05 -6.77
CA THR A 135 -3.65 -1.62 -6.74
C THR A 135 -3.65 -1.05 -8.14
N PRO A 136 -4.80 -1.01 -8.83
CA PRO A 136 -4.92 -0.40 -10.15
C PRO A 136 -4.91 1.13 -10.05
N CYS A 137 -3.82 1.70 -9.52
CA CYS A 137 -3.64 3.13 -9.36
C CYS A 137 -2.21 3.55 -9.73
N ARG A 138 -2.04 4.82 -10.07
CA ARG A 138 -0.76 5.44 -10.43
C ARG A 138 -0.60 6.77 -9.69
N LEU A 139 0.63 7.12 -9.33
CA LEU A 139 0.96 8.38 -8.67
C LEU A 139 0.51 9.62 -9.45
N ASN A 140 0.53 9.56 -10.78
CA ASN A 140 0.13 10.67 -11.63
C ASN A 140 -1.39 10.72 -11.92
N GLY A 141 -2.19 9.88 -11.29
CA GLY A 141 -3.64 9.81 -11.46
C GLY A 141 -4.13 9.32 -12.83
N GLN A 142 -3.22 8.97 -13.77
CA GLN A 142 -3.64 8.44 -15.07
C GLN A 142 -4.25 7.06 -14.92
N GLY A 143 -5.34 6.80 -15.65
CA GLY A 143 -5.98 5.50 -15.73
C GLY A 143 -5.25 4.50 -16.61
N PHE A 144 -5.91 3.39 -16.89
CA PHE A 144 -5.37 2.26 -17.62
C PHE A 144 -6.14 1.96 -18.91
N THR A 145 -7.19 2.70 -19.21
CA THR A 145 -8.05 2.52 -20.39
C THR A 145 -7.33 2.70 -21.73
N ASP A 146 -6.13 3.32 -21.74
CA ASP A 146 -5.24 3.37 -22.91
C ASP A 146 -4.68 1.99 -23.31
N LEU A 147 -4.67 1.03 -22.39
CA LEU A 147 -4.06 -0.28 -22.61
C LEU A 147 -5.01 -1.43 -22.34
N PHE A 148 -5.88 -1.30 -21.36
CA PHE A 148 -6.81 -2.35 -20.95
C PHE A 148 -8.24 -1.98 -21.33
N ASP A 149 -8.97 -2.96 -21.86
CA ASP A 149 -10.35 -2.80 -22.31
C ASP A 149 -11.34 -2.89 -21.13
N ASP A 150 -10.98 -3.66 -20.10
CA ASP A 150 -11.85 -3.97 -18.96
C ASP A 150 -11.05 -4.22 -17.67
N ILE A 151 -11.73 -4.13 -16.53
CA ILE A 151 -11.21 -4.49 -15.23
C ILE A 151 -12.13 -5.47 -14.50
N VAL A 152 -11.56 -6.59 -14.05
CA VAL A 152 -12.24 -7.56 -13.19
C VAL A 152 -11.83 -7.33 -11.75
N LEU A 153 -12.78 -7.05 -10.88
CA LEU A 153 -12.52 -6.73 -9.47
C LEU A 153 -12.64 -7.98 -8.60
N GLY A 154 -11.63 -8.21 -7.76
CA GLY A 154 -11.64 -9.23 -6.71
C GLY A 154 -12.40 -8.78 -5.45
N LYS A 155 -12.43 -9.66 -4.45
CA LYS A 155 -13.01 -9.33 -3.14
C LYS A 155 -12.23 -8.21 -2.44
N THR A 156 -12.92 -7.40 -1.64
CA THR A 156 -12.29 -6.33 -0.85
C THR A 156 -11.38 -6.90 0.24
N VAL A 157 -10.45 -6.08 0.74
CA VAL A 157 -9.57 -6.48 1.86
C VAL A 157 -10.40 -6.81 3.10
N LYS A 158 -11.43 -6.01 3.40
CA LYS A 158 -12.36 -6.25 4.51
C LYS A 158 -13.04 -7.61 4.39
N TRP A 159 -13.60 -7.94 3.20
CA TRP A 159 -14.18 -9.27 2.97
C TRP A 159 -13.18 -10.40 3.22
N LEU A 160 -11.92 -10.23 2.79
CA LEU A 160 -10.89 -11.25 2.99
C LEU A 160 -10.53 -11.43 4.48
N ILE A 161 -10.56 -10.37 5.28
CA ILE A 161 -10.38 -10.43 6.73
C ILE A 161 -11.55 -11.19 7.38
N ASP A 162 -12.78 -10.79 7.08
CA ASP A 162 -14.00 -11.37 7.64
C ASP A 162 -14.12 -12.87 7.34
N ASN A 163 -13.65 -13.28 6.15
CA ASN A 163 -13.65 -14.67 5.71
C ASN A 163 -12.34 -15.43 6.06
N LYS A 164 -11.50 -14.92 6.95
CA LYS A 164 -10.25 -15.56 7.40
C LYS A 164 -9.30 -15.90 6.24
N ARG A 165 -9.17 -15.00 5.28
CA ARG A 165 -8.23 -15.07 4.16
C ARG A 165 -7.07 -14.11 4.32
N LEU A 166 -7.27 -13.06 5.11
CA LEU A 166 -6.26 -12.18 5.65
C LEU A 166 -6.40 -12.12 7.16
N ALA A 167 -5.32 -11.79 7.86
CA ALA A 167 -5.33 -11.60 9.31
C ALA A 167 -5.99 -10.26 9.66
N PRO A 168 -6.81 -10.18 10.70
CA PRO A 168 -7.19 -8.91 11.29
C PRO A 168 -5.95 -8.18 11.79
N TYR A 169 -6.05 -6.86 11.92
CA TYR A 169 -4.91 -6.04 12.31
C TYR A 169 -5.30 -5.01 13.38
N LYS A 170 -4.27 -4.46 14.00
CA LYS A 170 -4.32 -3.25 14.83
C LYS A 170 -3.44 -2.21 14.15
N TYR A 171 -3.99 -1.03 13.86
CA TYR A 171 -3.26 0.09 13.29
C TYR A 171 -2.99 1.12 14.38
N LEU A 172 -1.73 1.43 14.59
CA LEU A 172 -1.25 2.39 15.58
C LEU A 172 -0.52 3.49 14.84
N SER A 173 -0.88 4.73 15.07
CA SER A 173 -0.24 5.86 14.42
C SER A 173 0.06 6.99 15.37
N ILE A 174 1.07 7.75 15.01
CA ILE A 174 1.44 9.03 15.59
C ILE A 174 2.07 9.87 14.48
N ASP A 175 1.81 11.16 14.49
CA ASP A 175 2.45 12.07 13.56
C ASP A 175 3.77 12.60 14.13
N LEU A 176 4.88 11.98 13.75
CA LEU A 176 6.23 12.43 14.06
C LEU A 176 6.82 13.36 12.99
N ILE A 177 6.09 13.59 11.90
CA ILE A 177 6.55 14.37 10.74
C ILE A 177 5.50 15.39 10.36
N ASN A 178 5.92 16.64 10.21
CA ASN A 178 5.07 17.64 9.60
C ASN A 178 5.10 17.46 8.07
N HIS A 179 4.07 16.82 7.50
CA HIS A 179 3.93 16.57 6.08
C HIS A 179 3.93 17.85 5.23
N GLU A 180 3.45 18.98 5.74
CA GLU A 180 3.43 20.28 5.04
C GLU A 180 4.84 20.79 4.72
N LYS A 181 5.85 20.37 5.48
CA LYS A 181 7.27 20.72 5.25
C LYS A 181 7.97 19.82 4.25
N LEU A 182 7.34 18.72 3.85
CA LEU A 182 7.91 17.81 2.87
C LEU A 182 7.79 18.38 1.46
N LYS A 183 8.90 18.36 0.72
CA LYS A 183 8.95 18.81 -0.68
C LYS A 183 8.70 17.63 -1.62
N HIS A 184 7.94 17.90 -2.68
CA HIS A 184 7.62 16.89 -3.69
C HIS A 184 8.69 16.84 -4.79
N GLN A 185 8.93 15.63 -5.30
CA GLN A 185 9.79 15.38 -6.45
C GLN A 185 9.22 14.20 -7.26
N ARG A 186 8.79 14.45 -8.49
CA ARG A 186 8.24 13.44 -9.42
C ARG A 186 7.02 12.66 -8.87
N GLY A 187 6.13 13.35 -8.14
CA GLY A 187 4.91 12.73 -7.59
C GLY A 187 5.14 11.91 -6.32
N GLU A 188 6.25 12.13 -5.62
CA GLU A 188 6.54 11.53 -4.32
C GLU A 188 7.32 12.54 -3.47
N TYR A 189 7.40 12.35 -2.16
CA TYR A 189 8.20 13.19 -1.29
C TYR A 189 9.70 13.07 -1.59
N SER A 190 10.42 14.20 -1.60
CA SER A 190 11.85 14.19 -1.84
C SER A 190 12.60 13.58 -0.65
N GLN A 191 13.56 12.71 -0.92
CA GLN A 191 14.39 12.07 0.12
C GLN A 191 15.11 13.08 1.01
N LYS A 192 15.52 14.23 0.43
CA LYS A 192 16.16 15.30 1.17
C LYS A 192 15.24 15.94 2.19
N SER A 193 13.98 16.26 1.80
CA SER A 193 13.01 16.85 2.73
C SER A 193 12.58 15.89 3.84
N ILE A 194 12.46 14.60 3.53
CA ILE A 194 12.23 13.56 4.54
C ILE A 194 13.42 13.53 5.52
N SER A 195 14.66 13.49 5.02
CA SER A 195 15.85 13.44 5.86
C SER A 195 15.97 14.66 6.75
N GLU A 196 15.59 15.85 6.28
CA GLU A 196 15.59 17.09 7.06
C GLU A 196 14.47 17.09 8.13
N ALA A 197 13.34 16.42 7.87
CA ALA A 197 12.24 16.30 8.82
C ALA A 197 12.50 15.25 9.92
N PHE A 198 13.35 14.25 9.63
CA PHE A 198 13.72 13.21 10.61
C PHE A 198 14.81 13.69 11.56
N ASP A 199 14.43 13.95 12.81
CA ASP A 199 15.39 14.23 13.87
C ASP A 199 15.92 12.94 14.53
N LYS A 200 17.05 13.04 15.23
CA LYS A 200 17.69 11.92 15.97
C LYS A 200 16.77 11.26 17.03
N LYS A 201 15.75 11.98 17.51
CA LYS A 201 14.76 11.48 18.48
C LYS A 201 13.87 10.36 17.94
N ILE A 202 13.46 10.42 16.68
CA ILE A 202 12.54 9.43 16.07
C ILE A 202 13.03 7.99 16.21
N TYR A 203 14.33 7.77 16.15
CA TYR A 203 14.89 6.42 16.30
C TYR A 203 14.72 5.83 17.71
N GLY A 204 14.61 6.65 18.74
CA GLY A 204 14.29 6.20 20.10
C GLY A 204 12.86 5.72 20.22
N ASP A 205 11.95 6.43 19.56
CA ASP A 205 10.53 6.14 19.57
C ASP A 205 10.19 4.86 18.81
N VAL A 206 10.93 4.53 17.74
CA VAL A 206 10.76 3.25 17.02
C VAL A 206 10.96 2.06 17.96
N LEU A 207 12.01 2.07 18.75
CA LEU A 207 12.30 0.98 19.69
C LEU A 207 11.27 0.95 20.84
N LYS A 208 10.94 2.10 21.43
CA LYS A 208 9.92 2.22 22.50
C LYS A 208 8.58 1.64 22.01
N ASN A 209 8.12 2.06 20.83
CA ASN A 209 6.85 1.62 20.27
C ASN A 209 6.85 0.13 19.91
N TYR A 210 7.97 -0.39 19.39
CA TYR A 210 8.11 -1.83 19.19
C TYR A 210 8.02 -2.59 20.51
N GLU A 211 8.74 -2.16 21.56
CA GLU A 211 8.73 -2.82 22.88
C GLU A 211 7.36 -2.81 23.53
N GLN A 212 6.60 -1.73 23.34
CA GLN A 212 5.26 -1.57 23.91
C GLN A 212 4.20 -2.38 23.17
N HIS A 213 4.26 -2.45 21.84
CA HIS A 213 3.15 -2.97 21.03
C HIS A 213 3.46 -4.25 20.24
N ALA A 214 4.73 -4.53 19.97
CA ALA A 214 5.14 -5.60 19.07
C ALA A 214 6.32 -6.45 19.59
N LYS A 215 6.64 -6.35 20.88
CA LYS A 215 7.78 -7.07 21.48
C LYS A 215 7.68 -8.59 21.23
N GLY A 216 8.76 -9.16 20.67
CA GLY A 216 8.84 -10.58 20.33
C GLY A 216 8.16 -10.98 19.02
N LEU A 217 7.54 -10.03 18.31
CA LEU A 217 6.96 -10.30 17.01
C LEU A 217 7.98 -10.13 15.89
N LYS A 218 7.95 -11.03 14.90
CA LYS A 218 8.69 -10.85 13.64
C LYS A 218 8.25 -9.56 12.97
N THR A 219 9.20 -8.64 12.80
CA THR A 219 8.89 -7.26 12.39
C THR A 219 9.68 -6.85 11.16
N ILE A 220 9.02 -6.20 10.21
CA ILE A 220 9.66 -5.50 9.09
C ILE A 220 9.55 -4.01 9.31
N ILE A 221 10.67 -3.30 9.19
CA ILE A 221 10.73 -1.83 9.34
C ILE A 221 11.09 -1.22 7.98
N TYR A 222 10.22 -0.35 7.47
CA TYR A 222 10.42 0.38 6.22
C TYR A 222 10.98 1.76 6.52
N ALA A 223 12.28 1.91 6.36
CA ALA A 223 12.97 3.18 6.56
C ALA A 223 12.94 4.04 5.27
N TYR A 224 13.09 5.34 5.43
CA TYR A 224 13.05 6.27 4.29
C TYR A 224 14.35 6.26 3.46
N ASN A 225 15.50 5.83 4.01
CA ASN A 225 16.75 5.64 3.29
C ASN A 225 17.63 4.55 3.94
N VAL A 226 18.71 4.19 3.27
CA VAL A 226 19.66 3.15 3.69
C VAL A 226 20.32 3.48 5.03
N GLU A 227 20.72 4.71 5.23
CA GLU A 227 21.40 5.16 6.46
C GLU A 227 20.45 5.04 7.65
N SER A 228 19.22 5.54 7.52
CA SER A 228 18.17 5.39 8.53
C SER A 228 17.93 3.92 8.87
N SER A 229 17.79 3.07 7.85
CA SER A 229 17.59 1.65 8.02
C SER A 229 18.71 0.97 8.81
N LYS A 230 19.97 1.30 8.51
CA LYS A 230 21.14 0.81 9.24
C LYS A 230 21.16 1.28 10.70
N ARG A 231 20.87 2.55 10.94
CA ARG A 231 20.80 3.11 12.30
C ARG A 231 19.73 2.45 13.15
N VAL A 232 18.55 2.19 12.57
CA VAL A 232 17.47 1.48 13.27
C VAL A 232 17.91 0.07 13.62
N ALA A 233 18.45 -0.70 12.65
CA ALA A 233 18.94 -2.06 12.90
C ALA A 233 19.98 -2.09 14.03
N GLU A 234 20.92 -1.13 14.03
CA GLU A 234 21.96 -1.07 15.05
C GLU A 234 21.40 -0.77 16.45
N LYS A 235 20.43 0.13 16.58
CA LYS A 235 19.76 0.40 17.86
C LYS A 235 19.07 -0.84 18.42
N PHE A 236 18.39 -1.63 17.57
CA PHE A 236 17.77 -2.88 17.99
C PHE A 236 18.84 -3.91 18.42
N LYS A 237 19.96 -4.01 17.70
CA LYS A 237 21.09 -4.89 18.10
C LYS A 237 21.67 -4.51 19.46
N GLN A 238 21.89 -3.23 19.72
CA GLN A 238 22.39 -2.71 21.00
C GLN A 238 21.49 -3.07 22.19
N LYS A 239 20.19 -3.26 21.92
CA LYS A 239 19.21 -3.75 22.92
C LYS A 239 19.07 -5.27 22.97
N GLY A 240 19.90 -6.00 22.22
CA GLY A 240 19.91 -7.46 22.22
C GLY A 240 18.94 -8.14 21.28
N TYR A 241 18.27 -7.39 20.39
CA TYR A 241 17.39 -8.00 19.37
C TYR A 241 18.20 -8.52 18.18
N LYS A 242 17.72 -9.60 17.57
CA LYS A 242 18.28 -10.16 16.33
C LYS A 242 17.81 -9.31 15.12
N ALA A 243 18.40 -8.15 14.94
CA ALA A 243 18.04 -7.23 13.87
C ALA A 243 19.04 -7.30 12.72
N TYR A 244 18.53 -7.15 11.48
CA TYR A 244 19.35 -7.10 10.28
C TYR A 244 18.86 -6.00 9.33
N HIS A 245 19.80 -5.29 8.69
CA HIS A 245 19.52 -4.35 7.62
C HIS A 245 19.74 -5.01 6.26
N LEU A 246 18.83 -4.79 5.32
CA LEU A 246 18.96 -5.25 3.96
C LEU A 246 18.57 -4.13 2.98
N ASP A 247 19.40 -3.88 1.98
CA ASP A 247 19.14 -2.85 0.94
C ASP A 247 19.27 -3.38 -0.48
N GLY A 248 18.98 -2.51 -1.46
CA GLY A 248 19.05 -2.83 -2.88
C GLY A 248 20.44 -3.18 -3.40
N LYS A 249 21.52 -2.87 -2.67
CA LYS A 249 22.90 -3.17 -3.06
C LYS A 249 23.34 -4.56 -2.65
N ALA A 250 22.59 -5.22 -1.75
CA ALA A 250 22.88 -6.58 -1.32
C ALA A 250 22.83 -7.55 -2.51
N LYS A 251 23.79 -8.48 -2.57
CA LYS A 251 23.82 -9.52 -3.62
C LYS A 251 22.61 -10.44 -3.49
N THR A 252 22.17 -11.02 -4.60
CA THR A 252 21.03 -11.94 -4.64
C THR A 252 21.18 -13.08 -3.62
N GLN A 253 22.37 -13.65 -3.50
CA GLN A 253 22.64 -14.73 -2.53
C GLN A 253 22.45 -14.26 -1.08
N GLU A 254 23.01 -13.12 -0.72
CA GLU A 254 22.84 -12.51 0.62
C GLU A 254 21.36 -12.25 0.93
N ARG A 255 20.59 -11.73 -0.03
CA ARG A 255 19.16 -11.51 0.14
C ARG A 255 18.42 -12.80 0.46
N LEU A 256 18.71 -13.88 -0.28
CA LEU A 256 18.07 -15.18 -0.06
C LEU A 256 18.41 -15.73 1.33
N GLU A 257 19.67 -15.64 1.74
CA GLU A 257 20.13 -16.10 3.05
C GLU A 257 19.46 -15.32 4.20
N VAL A 258 19.39 -13.98 4.09
CA VAL A 258 18.76 -13.11 5.10
C VAL A 258 17.26 -13.41 5.21
N VAL A 259 16.59 -13.58 4.06
CA VAL A 259 15.16 -13.95 4.05
C VAL A 259 14.92 -15.30 4.71
N GLU A 260 15.80 -16.28 4.46
CA GLU A 260 15.69 -17.60 5.10
C GLU A 260 15.93 -17.51 6.60
N LYS A 261 16.94 -16.76 7.04
CA LYS A 261 17.19 -16.50 8.46
C LYS A 261 16.00 -15.80 9.14
N PHE A 262 15.37 -14.84 8.46
CA PHE A 262 14.15 -14.21 8.96
C PHE A 262 12.99 -15.21 9.02
N ARG A 263 12.85 -16.09 8.00
CA ARG A 263 11.83 -17.16 8.01
C ARG A 263 12.00 -18.10 9.19
N ASN A 264 13.22 -18.51 9.48
CA ASN A 264 13.54 -19.48 10.53
C ASN A 264 13.62 -18.88 11.94
N GLY A 265 13.48 -17.53 12.10
CA GLY A 265 13.54 -16.87 13.41
C GLY A 265 14.96 -16.65 13.93
N GLU A 266 15.96 -16.75 13.05
CA GLU A 266 17.33 -16.32 13.36
C GLU A 266 17.46 -14.80 13.30
N ILE A 267 16.54 -14.13 12.60
CA ILE A 267 16.36 -12.68 12.56
C ILE A 267 14.90 -12.41 12.97
N ASP A 268 14.71 -11.55 13.96
CA ASP A 268 13.38 -11.13 14.43
C ASP A 268 12.95 -9.80 13.78
N ILE A 269 13.92 -8.93 13.49
CA ILE A 269 13.67 -7.58 12.97
C ILE A 269 14.46 -7.37 11.69
N LEU A 270 13.75 -7.11 10.61
CA LEU A 270 14.33 -6.84 9.30
C LEU A 270 14.08 -5.39 8.92
N THR A 271 15.13 -4.58 8.85
CA THR A 271 15.02 -3.21 8.40
C THR A 271 15.42 -3.07 6.94
N ASN A 272 14.72 -2.24 6.21
CA ASN A 272 15.03 -2.02 4.80
C ASN A 272 14.73 -0.58 4.34
N ALA A 273 15.33 -0.21 3.20
CA ALA A 273 15.00 0.99 2.47
C ALA A 273 14.80 0.61 1.00
N GLU A 274 13.62 0.89 0.44
CA GLU A 274 13.24 0.70 -0.97
C GLU A 274 13.29 -0.74 -1.53
N LEU A 275 13.84 -1.71 -0.79
CA LEU A 275 14.05 -3.06 -1.31
C LEU A 275 12.74 -3.88 -1.35
N PHE A 276 11.93 -3.77 -0.30
CA PHE A 276 10.77 -4.62 -0.08
C PHE A 276 9.44 -3.96 -0.48
N GLY A 277 9.47 -3.02 -1.41
CA GLY A 277 8.25 -2.44 -1.99
C GLY A 277 7.48 -3.48 -2.78
N GLU A 278 7.96 -3.85 -3.95
CA GLU A 278 7.27 -4.73 -4.88
C GLU A 278 8.01 -6.04 -5.09
N GLY A 279 7.25 -7.13 -5.15
CA GLY A 279 7.71 -8.40 -5.73
C GLY A 279 8.75 -9.19 -4.95
N PHE A 280 9.11 -8.82 -3.75
CA PHE A 280 10.03 -9.60 -2.95
C PHE A 280 9.27 -10.53 -2.00
N ASP A 281 9.53 -11.85 -2.08
CA ASP A 281 8.89 -12.81 -1.19
C ASP A 281 9.58 -12.78 0.18
N ILE A 282 9.10 -11.89 1.03
CA ILE A 282 9.47 -11.91 2.44
C ILE A 282 8.51 -12.86 3.16
N PRO A 283 9.04 -13.70 4.05
CA PRO A 283 8.22 -14.53 4.91
C PRO A 283 7.23 -13.71 5.72
N ASP A 284 6.21 -14.36 6.22
CA ASP A 284 5.20 -13.75 7.05
C ASP A 284 5.84 -13.00 8.23
N CYS A 285 5.52 -11.73 8.36
CA CYS A 285 5.78 -10.95 9.56
C CYS A 285 4.49 -10.74 10.34
N HIS A 286 4.61 -10.41 11.61
CA HIS A 286 3.47 -10.10 12.48
C HIS A 286 3.31 -8.59 12.68
N CYS A 287 4.40 -7.86 12.52
CA CYS A 287 4.40 -6.41 12.66
C CYS A 287 5.09 -5.75 11.45
N VAL A 288 4.57 -4.59 11.08
CA VAL A 288 5.18 -3.66 10.14
C VAL A 288 5.31 -2.31 10.81
N ILE A 289 6.49 -1.69 10.70
CA ILE A 289 6.73 -0.32 11.18
C ILE A 289 7.07 0.56 9.97
N LEU A 290 6.30 1.63 9.79
CA LEU A 290 6.46 2.57 8.70
C LEU A 290 7.22 3.81 9.20
N LEU A 291 8.41 4.04 8.64
CA LEU A 291 9.25 5.22 8.88
C LEU A 291 9.47 6.01 7.58
N ARG A 292 8.70 5.71 6.55
CA ARG A 292 8.76 6.40 5.27
C ARG A 292 7.40 6.99 4.96
N PRO A 293 7.26 8.32 4.97
CA PRO A 293 6.08 8.96 4.41
C PRO A 293 6.04 8.69 2.91
N THR A 294 4.88 8.40 2.36
CA THR A 294 4.70 8.13 0.94
C THR A 294 3.38 8.68 0.43
N GLU A 295 3.38 9.19 -0.80
CA GLU A 295 2.17 9.52 -1.54
C GLU A 295 1.68 8.35 -2.39
N SER A 296 2.45 7.27 -2.46
CA SER A 296 2.11 6.08 -3.23
C SER A 296 1.16 5.16 -2.46
N LEU A 297 -0.12 5.18 -2.82
CA LEU A 297 -1.10 4.22 -2.31
C LEU A 297 -0.66 2.76 -2.54
N SER A 298 -0.08 2.46 -3.71
CA SER A 298 0.43 1.11 -4.02
C SER A 298 1.52 0.70 -3.04
N LEU A 299 2.48 1.58 -2.75
CA LEU A 299 3.56 1.28 -1.81
C LEU A 299 3.02 1.09 -0.39
N PHE A 300 2.13 1.97 0.07
CA PHE A 300 1.48 1.87 1.38
C PHE A 300 0.74 0.54 1.54
N ILE A 301 -0.11 0.17 0.59
CA ILE A 301 -0.85 -1.09 0.61
C ILE A 301 0.10 -2.29 0.61
N GLN A 302 1.12 -2.29 -0.22
CA GLN A 302 2.07 -3.40 -0.29
C GLN A 302 2.87 -3.57 1.00
N GLN A 303 3.25 -2.48 1.67
CA GLN A 303 3.98 -2.52 2.93
C GLN A 303 3.10 -3.04 4.07
N THR A 304 1.91 -2.46 4.24
CA THR A 304 0.99 -2.81 5.34
C THR A 304 0.44 -4.23 5.22
N MET A 305 0.05 -4.65 4.02
CA MET A 305 -0.53 -5.96 3.75
C MET A 305 0.43 -7.14 4.01
N ARG A 306 1.74 -6.88 4.16
CA ARG A 306 2.69 -7.96 4.49
C ARG A 306 2.46 -8.54 5.86
N ALA A 307 2.11 -7.71 6.85
CA ALA A 307 1.74 -8.22 8.17
C ALA A 307 0.40 -8.95 8.16
N MET A 308 -0.49 -8.63 7.21
CA MET A 308 -1.86 -9.12 7.19
C MET A 308 -2.03 -10.49 6.52
N ARG A 309 -0.98 -11.18 6.10
CA ARG A 309 -1.09 -12.58 5.61
C ARG A 309 -1.70 -13.48 6.69
N TYR A 310 -2.71 -14.25 6.28
CA TYR A 310 -3.48 -15.07 7.22
C TYR A 310 -2.62 -16.16 7.87
N GLN A 311 -2.73 -16.26 9.18
CA GLN A 311 -2.33 -17.40 9.99
C GLN A 311 -3.38 -17.60 11.10
N PRO A 312 -3.62 -18.84 11.56
CA PRO A 312 -4.52 -19.08 12.68
C PRO A 312 -4.14 -18.24 13.90
N ASN A 313 -5.11 -17.57 14.50
CA ASN A 313 -4.96 -16.75 15.71
C ASN A 313 -4.02 -15.53 15.58
N LYS A 314 -3.61 -15.18 14.37
CA LYS A 314 -2.76 -14.02 14.12
C LYS A 314 -3.61 -12.74 14.14
N LYS A 315 -3.16 -11.73 14.89
CA LYS A 315 -3.55 -10.33 14.74
C LYS A 315 -2.30 -9.55 14.33
N ALA A 316 -2.34 -8.93 13.16
CA ALA A 316 -1.23 -8.13 12.65
C ALA A 316 -1.13 -6.80 13.41
N ILE A 317 0.10 -6.27 13.54
CA ILE A 317 0.35 -4.93 14.11
C ILE A 317 0.95 -4.06 13.01
N ILE A 318 0.38 -2.91 12.80
CA ILE A 318 0.91 -1.87 11.90
C ILE A 318 1.19 -0.66 12.75
N ILE A 319 2.46 -0.23 12.78
CA ILE A 319 2.90 0.97 13.51
C ILE A 319 3.33 2.00 12.47
N ASP A 320 2.55 3.04 12.32
CA ASP A 320 2.78 4.11 11.36
C ASP A 320 3.27 5.37 12.08
N LEU A 321 4.59 5.55 12.11
CA LEU A 321 5.23 6.68 12.79
C LEU A 321 5.36 7.92 11.90
N VAL A 322 4.70 7.90 10.75
CA VAL A 322 4.78 8.97 9.73
C VAL A 322 3.41 9.34 9.18
N ASN A 323 2.36 8.92 9.86
CA ASN A 323 0.98 9.32 9.60
C ASN A 323 0.50 9.08 8.14
N ASN A 324 0.95 7.99 7.50
CA ASN A 324 0.53 7.66 6.13
C ASN A 324 -0.98 7.42 5.99
N TRP A 325 -1.65 6.99 7.08
CA TRP A 325 -3.10 6.75 7.07
C TRP A 325 -3.91 8.02 6.77
N SER A 326 -3.41 9.20 7.14
CA SER A 326 -4.09 10.47 6.87
C SER A 326 -4.21 10.77 5.37
N ILE A 327 -3.29 10.22 4.57
CA ILE A 327 -3.27 10.35 3.11
C ILE A 327 -4.02 9.18 2.47
N HIS A 328 -3.75 7.96 2.95
CA HIS A 328 -4.15 6.73 2.26
C HIS A 328 -5.34 6.01 2.91
N GLU A 329 -5.84 6.47 4.05
CA GLU A 329 -6.81 5.76 4.88
C GLU A 329 -6.25 4.41 5.37
N LEU A 330 -7.09 3.53 5.92
CA LEU A 330 -6.67 2.20 6.37
C LEU A 330 -6.43 1.25 5.20
N PRO A 331 -5.62 0.19 5.38
CA PRO A 331 -5.36 -0.78 4.32
C PRO A 331 -6.61 -1.47 3.76
N ASP A 332 -7.65 -1.61 4.56
CA ASP A 332 -8.92 -2.25 4.22
C ASP A 332 -10.05 -1.28 3.89
N SER A 333 -9.79 0.02 3.87
CA SER A 333 -10.78 1.03 3.42
C SER A 333 -11.28 0.69 2.03
N ASP A 334 -12.57 0.88 1.83
CA ASP A 334 -13.21 0.62 0.54
C ASP A 334 -12.77 1.66 -0.51
N ARG A 335 -12.30 1.19 -1.62
CA ARG A 335 -11.77 2.01 -2.72
C ARG A 335 -12.47 1.69 -4.01
N ASP A 336 -12.95 2.71 -4.68
CA ASP A 336 -13.55 2.60 -6.01
C ASP A 336 -12.46 2.39 -7.09
N TRP A 337 -11.97 1.15 -7.18
CA TRP A 337 -10.91 0.79 -8.13
C TRP A 337 -11.28 1.02 -9.58
N LEU A 338 -12.60 1.06 -9.92
CA LEU A 338 -13.05 1.38 -11.27
C LEU A 338 -12.71 2.83 -11.62
N LYS A 339 -12.93 3.78 -10.70
CA LYS A 339 -12.52 5.18 -10.92
C LYS A 339 -11.02 5.36 -11.09
N TYR A 340 -10.22 4.62 -10.33
CA TYR A 340 -8.76 4.64 -10.53
C TYR A 340 -8.37 4.06 -11.89
N PHE A 341 -9.01 2.97 -12.31
CA PHE A 341 -8.81 2.36 -13.63
C PHE A 341 -9.15 3.32 -14.76
N GLU A 342 -10.24 4.08 -14.65
CA GLU A 342 -10.67 5.09 -15.62
C GLU A 342 -9.82 6.38 -15.62
N GLY A 343 -8.90 6.55 -14.69
CA GLY A 343 -8.15 7.81 -14.53
C GLY A 343 -8.97 8.94 -13.93
N LYS A 344 -9.99 8.60 -13.18
CA LYS A 344 -10.84 9.51 -12.41
C LYS A 344 -10.73 9.15 -10.93
N PRO A 345 -9.50 9.14 -10.34
CA PRO A 345 -9.38 8.80 -8.93
C PRO A 345 -10.35 9.69 -8.15
N PRO A 346 -10.94 9.21 -7.05
CA PRO A 346 -11.70 10.08 -6.18
C PRO A 346 -10.82 11.31 -5.95
N ARG A 347 -11.35 12.50 -6.19
CA ARG A 347 -10.60 13.73 -5.90
C ARG A 347 -10.06 13.53 -4.50
N GLU A 348 -8.74 13.67 -4.35
CA GLU A 348 -8.11 13.70 -3.05
C GLU A 348 -9.04 14.50 -2.16
N LYS A 349 -9.51 13.90 -1.06
CA LYS A 349 -10.31 14.63 -0.09
C LYS A 349 -9.50 15.87 0.15
N SER A 350 -10.01 17.02 -0.23
CA SER A 350 -9.29 18.30 -0.16
C SER A 350 -8.52 18.25 1.15
N GLU A 351 -7.22 18.36 1.07
CA GLU A 351 -6.30 18.30 2.18
C GLU A 351 -6.91 19.05 3.34
N VAL A 352 -7.46 18.33 4.28
CA VAL A 352 -7.87 18.91 5.54
C VAL A 352 -6.56 19.08 6.27
N HIS A 353 -5.89 20.19 6.02
CA HIS A 353 -4.67 20.54 6.70
C HIS A 353 -5.00 20.72 8.17
N VAL A 354 -4.67 19.73 8.96
CA VAL A 354 -4.78 19.77 10.40
C VAL A 354 -3.42 19.92 11.03
N LYS A 355 -3.37 20.56 12.20
CA LYS A 355 -2.18 20.65 13.04
C LYS A 355 -2.57 20.28 14.47
N GLU A 356 -1.62 19.76 15.21
CA GLU A 356 -1.79 19.47 16.61
C GLU A 356 -1.42 20.71 17.45
N CYS A 357 -2.20 20.98 18.49
CA CYS A 357 -1.86 22.03 19.43
C CYS A 357 -0.78 21.56 20.40
N PRO A 358 0.37 22.23 20.51
CA PRO A 358 1.47 21.80 21.38
C PRO A 358 1.10 21.84 22.88
N GLU A 359 0.09 22.62 23.26
CA GLU A 359 -0.32 22.77 24.67
C GLU A 359 -1.36 21.74 25.13
N CYS A 360 -2.29 21.35 24.26
CA CYS A 360 -3.39 20.46 24.67
C CYS A 360 -3.52 19.22 23.79
N LEU A 361 -2.63 19.04 22.82
CA LEU A 361 -2.58 17.93 21.86
C LEU A 361 -3.84 17.74 21.02
N ASN A 362 -4.73 18.74 21.03
CA ASN A 362 -5.96 18.67 20.24
C ASN A 362 -5.68 18.97 18.77
N VAL A 363 -6.21 18.14 17.88
CA VAL A 363 -6.07 18.30 16.42
C VAL A 363 -7.00 19.41 15.95
N ILE A 364 -6.47 20.42 15.28
CA ILE A 364 -7.17 21.59 14.79
C ILE A 364 -6.83 21.85 13.32
N PHE A 365 -7.64 22.63 12.62
CA PHE A 365 -7.29 23.05 11.26
C PHE A 365 -5.99 23.87 11.23
N SER A 366 -5.10 23.57 10.28
CA SER A 366 -3.78 24.25 10.15
C SER A 366 -3.90 25.76 9.94
N ASN A 367 -5.00 26.23 9.37
CA ASN A 367 -5.25 27.66 9.15
C ASN A 367 -5.74 28.41 10.41
N GLN A 368 -6.01 27.71 11.52
CA GLN A 368 -6.41 28.36 12.76
C GLN A 368 -5.22 29.04 13.42
N LYS A 369 -5.37 30.31 13.72
CA LYS A 369 -4.35 31.11 14.41
C LYS A 369 -4.32 30.90 15.92
N GLN A 370 -5.39 30.35 16.48
CA GLN A 370 -5.53 30.10 17.90
C GLN A 370 -6.22 28.75 18.13
N CYS A 371 -5.75 27.97 19.10
CA CYS A 371 -6.37 26.70 19.47
C CYS A 371 -7.76 26.93 20.08
N PRO A 372 -8.84 26.37 19.51
CA PRO A 372 -10.18 26.57 20.03
C PRO A 372 -10.41 25.89 21.39
N THR A 373 -9.56 24.93 21.75
CA THR A 373 -9.70 24.14 22.99
C THR A 373 -9.01 24.82 24.18
N CYS A 374 -7.75 25.25 24.02
CA CYS A 374 -6.96 25.81 25.12
C CYS A 374 -6.56 27.27 24.92
N GLY A 375 -6.88 27.89 23.77
CA GLY A 375 -6.55 29.28 23.50
C GLY A 375 -5.10 29.55 23.08
N HIS A 376 -4.28 28.50 22.88
CA HIS A 376 -2.89 28.65 22.42
C HIS A 376 -2.83 29.41 21.08
N ASP A 377 -1.96 30.42 21.00
CA ASP A 377 -1.80 31.29 19.85
C ASP A 377 -0.60 30.86 18.98
N PHE A 378 -0.85 30.44 17.77
CA PHE A 378 0.16 29.99 16.81
C PHE A 378 0.85 31.11 16.04
N THR A 379 0.44 32.35 16.23
CA THR A 379 1.03 33.52 15.52
C THR A 379 2.36 33.96 16.12
N THR A 380 2.71 33.50 17.32
CA THR A 380 3.92 33.87 18.07
C THR A 380 5.08 32.91 17.90
N GLU A 381 4.92 31.81 17.20
CA GLU A 381 5.99 30.83 16.97
C GLU A 381 6.92 31.27 15.83
N THR A 382 7.90 32.10 16.18
CA THR A 382 9.15 32.21 15.43
C THR A 382 9.97 30.94 15.65
N LYS A 383 10.30 30.25 14.55
CA LYS A 383 11.43 29.31 14.36
C LYS A 383 12.14 28.87 15.63
N GLU A 384 11.74 27.79 16.21
CA GLU A 384 12.50 26.83 17.00
C GLU A 384 11.56 26.10 17.95
N THR A 385 10.91 25.07 17.46
CA THR A 385 10.50 23.99 18.35
C THR A 385 10.64 22.69 17.60
N ALA A 386 11.79 22.06 17.82
CA ALA A 386 11.86 20.62 17.76
C ALA A 386 10.85 20.10 18.78
N TYR A 387 9.78 19.48 18.33
CA TYR A 387 8.79 18.85 19.22
C TYR A 387 9.54 17.86 20.12
N ALA A 388 9.55 18.13 21.40
CA ALA A 388 9.92 17.16 22.42
C ALA A 388 8.75 16.19 22.58
N VAL A 389 8.66 15.21 21.71
CA VAL A 389 7.69 14.12 21.80
C VAL A 389 8.25 13.10 22.81
N GLU A 390 8.26 13.44 24.09
CA GLU A 390 8.72 12.51 25.13
C GLU A 390 7.62 11.59 25.64
N ASP A 391 6.32 11.92 25.44
CA ASP A 391 5.19 11.20 26.06
C ASP A 391 3.95 11.03 25.15
N VAL A 392 4.08 11.05 23.83
CA VAL A 392 2.93 10.78 22.96
C VAL A 392 2.70 9.28 22.84
N GLU A 393 1.54 8.82 23.30
CA GLU A 393 1.11 7.44 23.11
C GLU A 393 0.54 7.23 21.73
N LEU A 394 0.76 6.02 21.17
CA LEU A 394 0.15 5.64 19.90
C LEU A 394 -1.36 5.47 20.09
N GLU A 395 -2.14 6.05 19.20
CA GLU A 395 -3.57 5.82 19.13
C GLU A 395 -3.91 4.69 18.14
N GLU A 396 -4.94 3.92 18.48
CA GLU A 396 -5.50 2.93 17.56
C GLU A 396 -6.38 3.63 16.53
N ILE A 397 -6.02 3.54 15.27
CA ILE A 397 -6.80 4.10 14.18
C ILE A 397 -7.79 3.04 13.69
N THR A 398 -9.07 3.32 13.86
CA THR A 398 -10.20 2.49 13.44
C THR A 398 -11.08 3.26 12.47
N GLU A 399 -11.95 2.55 11.71
CA GLU A 399 -12.94 3.20 10.85
C GLU A 399 -13.79 4.23 11.62
N GLU A 400 -14.19 3.92 12.87
CA GLU A 400 -14.98 4.82 13.72
C GLU A 400 -14.20 6.09 14.07
N ASN A 401 -12.90 5.97 14.36
CA ASN A 401 -12.05 7.11 14.66
C ASN A 401 -11.81 7.96 13.41
N ILE A 402 -11.64 7.32 12.24
CA ILE A 402 -11.53 8.04 10.95
C ILE A 402 -12.82 8.77 10.62
N ILE A 403 -13.99 8.19 10.87
CA ILE A 403 -15.28 8.86 10.66
C ILE A 403 -15.40 10.10 11.55
N ARG A 404 -14.93 10.05 12.79
CA ARG A 404 -14.86 11.22 13.68
C ARG A 404 -13.88 12.28 13.18
N LEU A 405 -12.79 11.88 12.53
CA LEU A 405 -11.77 12.76 11.94
C LEU A 405 -12.12 13.24 10.52
N GLN A 406 -13.09 12.61 9.85
CA GLN A 406 -13.62 13.07 8.57
C GLN A 406 -14.58 14.24 8.78
N PHE A 407 -14.04 15.42 8.98
CA PHE A 407 -14.83 16.64 9.07
C PHE A 407 -15.53 16.92 7.75
N LYS A 408 -16.86 16.76 7.73
CA LYS A 408 -17.68 17.33 6.65
C LYS A 408 -17.40 18.82 6.56
N LYS A 409 -17.23 19.33 5.36
CA LYS A 409 -17.24 20.79 5.16
C LYS A 409 -18.64 21.31 5.44
N PRO A 410 -18.81 22.53 5.99
CA PRO A 410 -20.13 23.11 6.15
C PRO A 410 -20.96 23.06 4.86
N SER A 411 -20.31 23.28 3.69
CA SER A 411 -20.92 23.20 2.36
C SER A 411 -21.41 21.82 1.93
N GLU A 412 -21.02 20.75 2.64
CA GLU A 412 -21.45 19.37 2.40
C GLU A 412 -22.64 18.97 3.30
N CYS A 413 -22.95 19.79 4.30
CA CYS A 413 -24.11 19.60 5.16
C CYS A 413 -25.39 19.96 4.41
N LYS A 414 -26.36 19.04 4.42
CA LYS A 414 -27.65 19.22 3.73
C LYS A 414 -28.78 19.63 4.68
N SER A 415 -28.50 19.71 5.97
CA SER A 415 -29.49 20.07 7.00
C SER A 415 -28.84 20.82 8.16
N MET A 416 -29.64 21.57 8.88
CA MET A 416 -29.23 22.21 10.14
C MET A 416 -28.75 21.21 11.18
N LYS A 417 -29.37 20.02 11.22
CA LYS A 417 -28.97 18.96 12.13
C LYS A 417 -27.51 18.54 11.87
N GLU A 418 -27.15 18.31 10.62
CA GLU A 418 -25.75 17.97 10.22
C GLU A 418 -24.77 19.09 10.55
N LEU A 419 -25.19 20.36 10.44
CA LEU A 419 -24.36 21.50 10.84
C LEU A 419 -24.17 21.59 12.36
N TYR A 420 -25.19 21.25 13.15
CA TYR A 420 -25.03 21.19 14.60
C TYR A 420 -24.15 20.03 15.03
N GLU A 421 -24.30 18.84 14.43
CA GLU A 421 -23.43 17.68 14.65
C GLU A 421 -21.98 18.00 14.26
N LEU A 422 -21.79 18.69 13.13
CA LEU A 422 -20.47 19.19 12.70
C LEU A 422 -19.92 20.23 13.69
N ALA A 423 -20.74 21.17 14.15
CA ALA A 423 -20.33 22.14 15.15
C ALA A 423 -19.91 21.47 16.46
N GLU A 424 -20.64 20.46 16.91
CA GLU A 424 -20.33 19.68 18.10
C GLU A 424 -19.03 18.90 17.93
N SER A 425 -18.84 18.21 16.78
CA SER A 425 -17.60 17.48 16.46
C SER A 425 -16.38 18.39 16.36
N LEU A 426 -16.57 19.65 15.94
CA LEU A 426 -15.53 20.68 15.85
C LEU A 426 -15.43 21.54 17.14
N ASN A 427 -16.19 21.19 18.17
CA ASN A 427 -16.29 21.95 19.40
C ASN A 427 -16.63 23.45 19.21
N TYR A 428 -17.44 23.75 18.19
CA TYR A 428 -17.92 25.11 17.92
C TYR A 428 -19.19 25.39 18.75
N LYS A 429 -19.37 26.69 19.07
CA LYS A 429 -20.62 27.11 19.70
C LYS A 429 -21.82 26.89 18.76
N PRO A 430 -22.99 26.53 19.25
CA PRO A 430 -24.19 26.33 18.42
C PRO A 430 -24.51 27.47 17.46
N GLY A 431 -24.17 28.71 17.79
CA GLY A 431 -24.31 29.88 16.96
C GLY A 431 -23.49 29.81 15.64
N TRP A 432 -22.40 29.03 15.62
CA TRP A 432 -21.64 28.82 14.38
C TRP A 432 -22.45 28.01 13.36
N ALA A 433 -23.11 26.92 13.79
CA ALA A 433 -23.97 26.13 12.92
C ALA A 433 -25.12 26.96 12.33
N TYR A 434 -25.72 27.83 13.16
CA TYR A 434 -26.74 28.77 12.70
C TYR A 434 -26.23 29.73 11.63
N TYR A 435 -25.04 30.31 11.84
CA TYR A 435 -24.41 31.21 10.87
C TYR A 435 -24.06 30.50 9.55
N GLN A 436 -23.51 29.29 9.61
CA GLN A 436 -23.26 28.46 8.45
C GLN A 436 -24.55 28.08 7.71
N GLY A 437 -25.60 27.77 8.45
CA GLY A 437 -26.92 27.47 7.88
C GLY A 437 -27.51 28.63 7.08
N LYS A 438 -27.30 29.87 7.54
CA LYS A 438 -27.66 31.07 6.75
C LYS A 438 -26.84 31.20 5.46
N ILE A 439 -25.53 31.02 5.55
CA ILE A 439 -24.64 31.09 4.37
C ILE A 439 -25.05 30.04 3.32
N LEU A 440 -25.45 28.86 3.75
CA LEU A 440 -25.82 27.73 2.89
C LEU A 440 -27.32 27.76 2.45
N GLY A 441 -28.09 28.74 2.94
CA GLY A 441 -29.51 28.85 2.61
C GLY A 441 -30.37 27.74 3.20
N LEU A 442 -29.92 27.09 4.26
CA LEU A 442 -30.67 26.03 4.97
C LEU A 442 -31.68 26.60 5.98
N ILE A 443 -31.54 27.86 6.29
CA ILE A 443 -32.47 28.67 7.10
C ILE A 443 -32.54 30.10 6.57
N ASN A 444 -33.69 30.71 6.71
CA ASN A 444 -33.95 32.12 6.33
C ASN A 444 -33.35 33.12 7.35
#